data_5719cb753d75d3958d77f83a8fb06a85
#
_entry.id   5719cb753d75d3958d77f83a8fb06a85
#
_cell.length_a   1.000
_cell.length_b   1.000
_cell.length_c   1.000
_cell.angle_alpha   90.00
_cell.angle_beta   90.00
_cell.angle_gamma   90.00
#
_symmetry.space_group_name_H-M   'P 1'
#
loop_
_entity.id
_entity.type
_entity.pdbx_description
1 polymer ?
#
loop_
_entity_poly.entity_id
_entity_poly.type
_entity_poly.pdbx_seq_one_letter_code
_entity_poly.pdbx_strand_id
1 'polypeptide(L)'
;MKIFKRTVSLFLAFCLCAGMLLLQPQSTVSAAVRNKPTTTVLRMSSNSFDSSAIYVNLPKAKVCYIKNIKTSSKNLIAKNTHYYTTSSDDTYTDTFASIGLYAKKTGKYKVTYNICDKSGNKLSSGKVTVYVKNDLPVKSVKFAGKEVNYALTSKKSGKLSVKMNKGYTLKKITVTTYNKVGKEVVKTMKNNSTLKLGEYAYIFDNSYSSGRNYSTSLAARTKITITYIDKYTKQECESIYSISRLAK
;
A
#
# COMPACT_ATOMS: atom_id res chain seq x y z
N MET A 1 -22.33 42.51 -26.06
CA MET A 1 -21.20 42.79 -25.13
C MET A 1 -21.28 41.99 -23.80
N LYS A 2 -22.44 41.65 -23.24
CA LYS A 2 -22.55 40.85 -21.98
C LYS A 2 -22.19 39.35 -22.14
N ILE A 3 -22.42 38.74 -23.28
CA ILE A 3 -22.12 37.32 -23.54
C ILE A 3 -20.61 37.08 -23.66
N PHE A 4 -19.90 38.02 -24.30
CA PHE A 4 -18.44 37.89 -24.50
C PHE A 4 -17.65 37.97 -23.17
N LYS A 5 -18.11 38.79 -22.21
CA LYS A 5 -17.48 38.86 -20.87
C LYS A 5 -17.68 37.59 -20.05
N ARG A 6 -18.82 36.87 -20.22
CA ARG A 6 -19.07 35.61 -19.50
C ARG A 6 -18.22 34.45 -20.05
N THR A 7 -18.02 34.38 -21.38
CA THR A 7 -17.20 33.36 -22.02
C THR A 7 -15.73 33.54 -21.68
N VAL A 8 -15.22 34.78 -21.66
CA VAL A 8 -13.81 35.04 -21.28
C VAL A 8 -13.57 34.72 -19.82
N SER A 9 -14.52 35.04 -18.91
CA SER A 9 -14.41 34.73 -17.49
C SER A 9 -14.44 33.22 -17.21
N LEU A 10 -15.24 32.43 -17.95
CA LEU A 10 -15.26 30.97 -17.86
C LEU A 10 -13.97 30.34 -18.39
N PHE A 11 -13.40 30.89 -19.47
CA PHE A 11 -12.15 30.41 -20.04
C PHE A 11 -10.95 30.69 -19.12
N LEU A 12 -10.92 31.88 -18.49
CA LEU A 12 -9.90 32.21 -17.48
C LEU A 12 -10.01 31.33 -16.24
N ALA A 13 -11.23 31.04 -15.76
CA ALA A 13 -11.45 30.14 -14.63
C ALA A 13 -11.00 28.70 -14.96
N PHE A 14 -11.26 28.24 -16.19
CA PHE A 14 -10.83 26.90 -16.65
C PHE A 14 -9.30 26.82 -16.78
N CYS A 15 -8.64 27.84 -17.29
CA CYS A 15 -7.18 27.92 -17.37
C CYS A 15 -6.52 27.99 -15.99
N LEU A 16 -7.13 28.70 -15.03
CA LEU A 16 -6.66 28.73 -13.63
C LEU A 16 -6.82 27.37 -12.95
N CYS A 17 -7.93 26.67 -13.16
CA CYS A 17 -8.12 25.32 -12.62
C CYS A 17 -7.18 24.30 -13.27
N ALA A 18 -6.95 24.39 -14.58
CA ALA A 18 -5.99 23.54 -15.29
C ALA A 18 -4.54 23.82 -14.85
N GLY A 19 -4.21 25.10 -14.61
CA GLY A 19 -2.90 25.49 -14.08
C GLY A 19 -2.65 25.01 -12.66
N MET A 20 -3.68 24.95 -11.80
CA MET A 20 -3.55 24.39 -10.45
C MET A 20 -3.45 22.86 -10.43
N LEU A 21 -4.00 22.15 -11.43
CA LEU A 21 -3.82 20.72 -11.58
C LEU A 21 -2.41 20.34 -12.04
N LEU A 22 -1.71 21.25 -12.75
CA LEU A 22 -0.31 21.07 -13.16
C LEU A 22 0.68 21.50 -12.05
N LEU A 23 0.21 22.23 -11.04
CA LEU A 23 0.95 22.63 -9.85
C LEU A 23 0.72 21.68 -8.66
N GLN A 24 0.27 20.45 -8.90
CA GLN A 24 0.45 19.45 -7.86
C GLN A 24 1.95 19.42 -7.55
N PRO A 25 2.35 19.67 -6.29
CA PRO A 25 3.75 19.52 -5.94
C PRO A 25 4.08 18.07 -6.24
N GLN A 26 4.74 17.83 -7.38
CA GLN A 26 5.55 16.63 -7.48
C GLN A 26 6.33 16.67 -6.17
N SER A 27 6.14 15.67 -5.33
CA SER A 27 6.96 15.50 -4.15
C SER A 27 8.39 15.28 -4.66
N THR A 28 9.03 16.38 -5.03
CA THR A 28 10.46 16.46 -5.17
C THR A 28 11.00 16.21 -3.78
N VAL A 29 11.15 14.93 -3.45
CA VAL A 29 11.94 14.54 -2.30
C VAL A 29 13.32 15.09 -2.59
N SER A 30 13.59 16.28 -2.08
CA SER A 30 14.87 16.96 -2.21
C SER A 30 15.98 15.99 -1.82
N ALA A 31 17.07 15.97 -2.57
CA ALA A 31 18.25 15.15 -2.27
C ALA A 31 18.75 15.35 -0.83
N ALA A 32 18.55 16.53 -0.25
CA ALA A 32 18.84 16.84 1.15
C ALA A 32 17.95 16.08 2.15
N VAL A 33 16.72 15.73 1.77
CA VAL A 33 15.82 14.92 2.64
C VAL A 33 16.27 13.45 2.66
N ARG A 34 16.87 12.96 1.58
CA ARG A 34 17.34 11.56 1.48
C ARG A 34 18.52 11.23 2.39
N ASN A 35 19.27 12.20 2.82
CA ASN A 35 20.42 12.02 3.71
C ASN A 35 20.09 12.23 5.19
N LYS A 36 18.84 12.57 5.54
CA LYS A 36 18.43 12.71 6.95
C LYS A 36 18.17 11.33 7.57
N PRO A 37 18.47 11.15 8.86
CA PRO A 37 18.12 9.95 9.58
C PRO A 37 16.61 9.71 9.47
N THR A 38 16.22 8.60 8.87
CA THR A 38 14.80 8.23 8.77
C THR A 38 14.38 7.52 10.05
N THR A 39 13.39 8.10 10.74
CA THR A 39 12.71 7.39 11.83
C THR A 39 11.37 6.90 11.27
N THR A 40 11.25 5.60 11.13
CA THR A 40 10.04 4.96 10.65
C THR A 40 9.47 4.02 11.70
N VAL A 41 8.24 3.65 11.54
CA VAL A 41 7.55 2.70 12.41
C VAL A 41 7.01 1.58 11.55
N LEU A 42 7.31 0.35 11.95
CA LEU A 42 6.89 -0.85 11.24
C LEU A 42 6.12 -1.78 12.17
N ARG A 43 5.11 -2.46 11.65
CA ARG A 43 4.44 -3.57 12.32
C ARG A 43 4.69 -4.87 11.58
N MET A 44 4.95 -5.94 12.34
CA MET A 44 5.09 -7.29 11.82
C MET A 44 4.54 -8.32 12.82
N SER A 45 4.30 -9.54 12.35
CA SER A 45 4.00 -10.69 13.20
C SER A 45 5.27 -11.38 13.68
N SER A 46 5.22 -12.10 14.80
CA SER A 46 6.30 -13.00 15.22
C SER A 46 6.29 -14.29 14.41
N ASN A 47 7.45 -14.92 14.29
CA ASN A 47 7.65 -16.19 13.57
C ASN A 47 7.20 -16.16 12.10
N SER A 48 7.29 -14.99 11.46
CA SER A 48 6.99 -14.79 10.06
C SER A 48 8.23 -14.30 9.34
N PHE A 49 8.56 -14.93 8.21
CA PHE A 49 9.59 -14.48 7.28
C PHE A 49 9.05 -13.52 6.23
N ASP A 50 7.71 -13.41 6.12
CA ASP A 50 7.08 -12.70 5.04
C ASP A 50 7.15 -11.18 5.22
N SER A 51 7.64 -10.53 4.17
CA SER A 51 7.41 -9.14 3.79
C SER A 51 7.80 -8.05 4.79
N SER A 52 8.35 -8.38 5.93
CA SER A 52 8.74 -7.37 6.91
C SER A 52 10.18 -6.94 6.65
N ALA A 53 10.35 -6.02 5.70
CA ALA A 53 11.62 -5.40 5.40
C ALA A 53 11.56 -3.89 5.70
N ILE A 54 12.69 -3.35 6.10
CA ILE A 54 12.90 -1.91 6.15
C ILE A 54 13.50 -1.51 4.80
N TYR A 55 12.74 -0.75 4.02
CA TYR A 55 13.23 -0.19 2.77
C TYR A 55 13.97 1.11 3.04
N VAL A 56 15.20 1.19 2.57
CA VAL A 56 16.10 2.33 2.76
C VAL A 56 16.42 2.93 1.41
N ASN A 57 15.95 4.14 1.16
CA ASN A 57 16.35 4.88 -0.04
C ASN A 57 17.79 5.36 0.12
N LEU A 58 18.63 5.04 -0.87
CA LEU A 58 20.05 5.43 -0.91
C LEU A 58 20.22 6.68 -1.76
N PRO A 59 21.26 7.50 -1.52
CA PRO A 59 21.59 8.65 -2.35
C PRO A 59 21.86 8.26 -3.80
N LYS A 60 21.26 8.97 -4.77
CA LYS A 60 21.32 8.64 -6.21
C LYS A 60 22.72 8.72 -6.81
N ALA A 61 23.55 9.62 -6.35
CA ALA A 61 24.83 9.93 -7.00
C ALA A 61 26.01 9.13 -6.45
N LYS A 62 25.79 8.21 -5.52
CA LYS A 62 26.89 7.51 -4.83
C LYS A 62 26.52 6.06 -4.59
N VAL A 63 27.46 5.17 -4.82
CA VAL A 63 27.35 3.78 -4.34
C VAL A 63 27.36 3.79 -2.83
N CYS A 64 26.28 3.34 -2.22
CA CYS A 64 26.09 3.33 -0.78
C CYS A 64 25.79 1.92 -0.27
N TYR A 65 26.18 1.69 0.98
CA TYR A 65 25.97 0.41 1.68
C TYR A 65 25.33 0.63 3.03
N ILE A 66 24.47 -0.32 3.41
CA ILE A 66 23.96 -0.38 4.76
C ILE A 66 24.97 -1.15 5.63
N LYS A 67 25.47 -0.51 6.69
CA LYS A 67 26.41 -1.08 7.66
C LYS A 67 25.90 -0.88 9.08
N ASN A 68 26.51 -1.59 10.03
CA ASN A 68 26.26 -1.42 11.47
C ASN A 68 24.78 -1.57 11.86
N ILE A 69 24.11 -2.57 11.27
CA ILE A 69 22.74 -2.92 11.64
C ILE A 69 22.75 -3.48 13.07
N LYS A 70 22.01 -2.84 13.96
CA LYS A 70 21.86 -3.27 15.37
C LYS A 70 20.39 -3.34 15.74
N THR A 71 20.05 -4.35 16.52
CA THR A 71 18.71 -4.51 17.12
C THR A 71 18.77 -4.32 18.61
N SER A 72 17.69 -3.83 19.22
CA SER A 72 17.60 -3.64 20.67
C SER A 72 17.42 -4.94 21.46
N SER A 73 17.30 -6.09 20.79
CA SER A 73 17.11 -7.38 21.45
C SER A 73 17.48 -8.54 20.52
N LYS A 74 18.01 -9.63 21.10
CA LYS A 74 18.25 -10.92 20.40
C LYS A 74 16.99 -11.61 19.88
N ASN A 75 15.81 -11.15 20.32
CA ASN A 75 14.53 -11.64 19.82
C ASN A 75 14.11 -11.04 18.46
N LEU A 76 14.79 -9.99 18.00
CA LEU A 76 14.63 -9.43 16.65
C LEU A 76 15.95 -9.57 15.91
N ILE A 77 15.94 -10.29 14.81
CA ILE A 77 17.06 -10.42 13.86
C ILE A 77 16.84 -9.43 12.75
N ALA A 78 17.88 -8.70 12.38
CA ALA A 78 17.88 -7.79 11.25
C ALA A 78 19.14 -7.98 10.43
N LYS A 79 19.01 -8.21 9.12
CA LYS A 79 20.13 -8.36 8.20
C LYS A 79 19.85 -7.63 6.91
N ASN A 80 20.90 -7.17 6.25
CA ASN A 80 20.77 -6.67 4.90
C ASN A 80 20.43 -7.83 3.96
N THR A 81 19.35 -7.69 3.20
CA THR A 81 18.82 -8.74 2.31
C THR A 81 18.85 -8.34 0.84
N HIS A 82 19.00 -7.06 0.54
CA HIS A 82 19.04 -6.59 -0.84
C HIS A 82 19.87 -5.33 -0.97
N TYR A 83 20.80 -5.35 -1.94
CA TYR A 83 21.55 -4.20 -2.42
C TYR A 83 21.20 -3.99 -3.88
N TYR A 84 20.84 -2.78 -4.23
CA TYR A 84 20.75 -2.39 -5.62
C TYR A 84 21.88 -1.41 -5.90
N THR A 85 22.81 -1.81 -6.76
CA THR A 85 23.83 -0.93 -7.33
C THR A 85 23.41 -0.61 -8.74
N THR A 86 23.25 0.67 -9.06
CA THR A 86 23.11 1.08 -10.46
C THR A 86 24.45 0.91 -11.17
N SER A 87 24.46 0.28 -12.34
CA SER A 87 25.60 0.33 -13.24
C SER A 87 25.74 1.72 -13.82
N SER A 88 26.94 2.08 -14.28
CA SER A 88 27.30 3.42 -14.76
C SER A 88 26.52 3.90 -15.98
N ASP A 89 25.76 3.03 -16.64
CA ASP A 89 25.06 3.32 -17.90
C ASP A 89 23.57 3.60 -17.71
N ASP A 90 23.07 3.66 -16.47
CA ASP A 90 21.64 3.60 -16.24
C ASP A 90 20.99 4.94 -15.92
N THR A 91 20.01 5.24 -16.72
CA THR A 91 18.91 6.17 -16.47
C THR A 91 18.05 5.78 -15.26
N TYR A 92 18.30 4.65 -14.61
CA TYR A 92 17.60 4.21 -13.39
C TYR A 92 18.03 5.03 -12.18
N THR A 93 17.07 5.74 -11.64
CA THR A 93 17.32 6.81 -10.68
C THR A 93 17.07 6.40 -9.22
N ASP A 94 16.57 5.21 -8.93
CA ASP A 94 16.23 4.78 -7.57
C ASP A 94 17.13 3.65 -7.09
N THR A 95 18.05 4.02 -6.20
CA THR A 95 18.82 3.07 -5.42
C THR A 95 18.12 2.82 -4.09
N PHE A 96 17.87 1.58 -3.77
CA PHE A 96 17.35 1.20 -2.45
C PHE A 96 18.07 -0.03 -1.92
N ALA A 97 18.08 -0.15 -0.59
CA ALA A 97 18.49 -1.35 0.10
C ALA A 97 17.36 -1.83 0.99
N SER A 98 17.31 -3.11 1.29
CA SER A 98 16.35 -3.65 2.24
C SER A 98 17.03 -4.36 3.40
N ILE A 99 16.50 -4.14 4.60
CA ILE A 99 16.88 -4.84 5.82
C ILE A 99 15.75 -5.81 6.15
N GLY A 100 15.99 -7.09 5.92
CA GLY A 100 15.05 -8.15 6.28
C GLY A 100 14.99 -8.33 7.79
N LEU A 101 13.79 -8.61 8.29
CA LEU A 101 13.52 -8.77 9.71
C LEU A 101 12.92 -10.16 9.99
N TYR A 102 13.33 -10.71 11.14
CA TYR A 102 12.69 -11.88 11.73
C TYR A 102 12.58 -11.70 13.24
N ALA A 103 11.37 -11.86 13.79
CA ALA A 103 11.14 -11.72 15.21
C ALA A 103 10.71 -13.04 15.85
N LYS A 104 11.45 -13.48 16.86
CA LYS A 104 11.16 -14.72 17.62
C LYS A 104 10.01 -14.54 18.62
N LYS A 105 9.79 -13.31 19.09
CA LYS A 105 8.77 -13.01 20.12
C LYS A 105 8.08 -11.68 19.85
N THR A 106 6.82 -11.58 20.27
CA THR A 106 6.11 -10.30 20.27
C THR A 106 6.81 -9.29 21.19
N GLY A 107 6.74 -8.00 20.84
CA GLY A 107 7.39 -6.94 21.58
C GLY A 107 7.41 -5.61 20.86
N LYS A 108 8.19 -4.68 21.40
CA LYS A 108 8.55 -3.41 20.77
C LYS A 108 10.06 -3.34 20.70
N TYR A 109 10.60 -3.25 19.52
CA TYR A 109 12.03 -3.29 19.26
C TYR A 109 12.48 -2.03 18.51
N LYS A 110 13.79 -1.80 18.50
CA LYS A 110 14.45 -0.75 17.72
C LYS A 110 15.46 -1.42 16.80
N VAL A 111 15.52 -0.95 15.55
CA VAL A 111 16.58 -1.27 14.59
C VAL A 111 17.28 0.03 14.26
N THR A 112 18.60 0.02 14.32
CA THR A 112 19.44 1.14 13.89
C THR A 112 20.40 0.66 12.82
N TYR A 113 20.77 1.53 11.90
CA TYR A 113 21.71 1.23 10.82
C TYR A 113 22.41 2.51 10.36
N ASN A 114 23.54 2.34 9.66
CA ASN A 114 24.24 3.43 8.99
C ASN A 114 24.16 3.26 7.47
N ILE A 115 24.05 4.38 6.77
CA ILE A 115 24.29 4.47 5.32
C ILE A 115 25.73 4.96 5.17
N CYS A 116 26.56 4.17 4.51
CA CYS A 116 27.98 4.46 4.31
C CYS A 116 28.32 4.55 2.82
N ASP A 117 29.33 5.32 2.44
CA ASP A 117 29.89 5.35 1.11
C ASP A 117 30.74 4.09 0.80
N LYS A 118 31.30 4.02 -0.40
CA LYS A 118 32.16 2.92 -0.85
C LYS A 118 33.41 2.76 0.03
N SER A 119 33.95 3.83 0.56
CA SER A 119 35.11 3.85 1.46
C SER A 119 34.76 3.47 2.91
N GLY A 120 33.47 3.31 3.22
CA GLY A 120 32.98 2.97 4.55
C GLY A 120 32.69 4.19 5.45
N ASN A 121 32.85 5.41 4.95
CA ASN A 121 32.52 6.61 5.69
C ASN A 121 31.00 6.70 5.88
N LYS A 122 30.59 7.05 7.09
CA LYS A 122 29.18 7.21 7.44
C LYS A 122 28.61 8.49 6.83
N LEU A 123 27.61 8.34 5.96
CA LEU A 123 26.85 9.44 5.37
C LEU A 123 25.63 9.84 6.21
N SER A 124 24.92 8.85 6.73
CA SER A 124 23.74 9.07 7.58
C SER A 124 23.41 7.84 8.44
N SER A 125 22.40 7.96 9.28
CA SER A 125 21.89 6.85 10.09
C SER A 125 20.38 6.77 10.01
N GLY A 126 19.84 5.57 10.14
CA GLY A 126 18.40 5.33 10.27
C GLY A 126 18.05 4.68 11.60
N LYS A 127 16.81 4.91 12.02
CA LYS A 127 16.23 4.29 13.20
C LYS A 127 14.79 3.90 12.91
N VAL A 128 14.45 2.65 13.17
CA VAL A 128 13.11 2.11 12.98
C VAL A 128 12.60 1.53 14.28
N THR A 129 11.37 1.87 14.63
CA THR A 129 10.66 1.21 15.72
C THR A 129 9.82 0.07 15.13
N VAL A 130 10.05 -1.14 15.60
CA VAL A 130 9.34 -2.34 15.12
C VAL A 130 8.40 -2.84 16.22
N TYR A 131 7.09 -2.85 15.90
CA TYR A 131 6.08 -3.47 16.74
C TYR A 131 5.79 -4.88 16.24
N VAL A 132 6.23 -5.87 16.99
CA VAL A 132 5.95 -7.29 16.70
C VAL A 132 4.70 -7.70 17.47
N LYS A 133 3.59 -7.88 16.75
CA LYS A 133 2.26 -8.11 17.31
C LYS A 133 1.47 -9.06 16.43
N ASN A 134 0.82 -10.06 17.05
CA ASN A 134 0.06 -11.11 16.37
C ASN A 134 -1.46 -10.86 16.39
N ASP A 135 -1.92 -9.81 17.06
CA ASP A 135 -3.33 -9.47 17.08
C ASP A 135 -3.82 -8.94 15.72
N LEU A 136 -5.04 -9.30 15.35
CA LEU A 136 -5.66 -8.90 14.10
C LEU A 136 -6.39 -7.57 14.26
N PRO A 137 -6.29 -6.64 13.30
CA PRO A 137 -7.01 -5.37 13.34
C PRO A 137 -8.52 -5.53 13.21
N VAL A 138 -8.96 -6.39 12.28
CA VAL A 138 -10.38 -6.63 11.99
C VAL A 138 -10.85 -7.83 12.78
N LYS A 139 -11.91 -7.65 13.58
CA LYS A 139 -12.54 -8.71 14.37
C LYS A 139 -13.42 -9.60 13.50
N SER A 140 -14.24 -8.99 12.63
CA SER A 140 -15.13 -9.72 11.74
C SER A 140 -15.55 -8.87 10.54
N VAL A 141 -15.75 -9.52 9.39
CA VAL A 141 -16.42 -8.96 8.22
C VAL A 141 -17.56 -9.88 7.85
N LYS A 142 -18.80 -9.39 7.91
CA LYS A 142 -20.00 -10.18 7.61
C LYS A 142 -20.74 -9.60 6.42
N PHE A 143 -21.15 -10.48 5.52
CA PHE A 143 -22.06 -10.17 4.42
C PHE A 143 -23.34 -10.99 4.58
N ALA A 144 -24.47 -10.30 4.58
CA ALA A 144 -25.79 -10.92 4.80
C ALA A 144 -25.83 -11.85 6.04
N GLY A 145 -25.15 -11.43 7.13
CA GLY A 145 -25.08 -12.15 8.40
C GLY A 145 -24.00 -13.24 8.50
N LYS A 146 -23.36 -13.65 7.39
CA LYS A 146 -22.31 -14.69 7.37
C LYS A 146 -20.92 -14.08 7.26
N GLU A 147 -19.91 -14.70 7.89
CA GLU A 147 -18.51 -14.30 7.77
C GLU A 147 -18.06 -14.39 6.31
N VAL A 148 -17.22 -13.41 5.90
CA VAL A 148 -16.63 -13.35 4.56
C VAL A 148 -15.34 -14.16 4.53
N ASN A 149 -15.43 -15.37 3.97
CA ASN A 149 -14.31 -16.33 3.90
C ASN A 149 -14.09 -16.80 2.47
N TYR A 150 -13.83 -15.89 1.53
CA TYR A 150 -13.55 -16.20 0.12
C TYR A 150 -14.58 -17.12 -0.58
N ALA A 151 -15.75 -17.30 0.04
CA ALA A 151 -16.76 -18.25 -0.41
C ALA A 151 -17.56 -17.71 -1.59
N LEU A 152 -17.97 -18.63 -2.46
CA LEU A 152 -18.93 -18.37 -3.51
C LEU A 152 -20.32 -18.21 -2.85
N THR A 153 -21.08 -17.18 -3.28
CA THR A 153 -22.45 -16.96 -2.81
C THR A 153 -23.42 -16.80 -3.98
N SER A 154 -24.65 -17.28 -3.80
CA SER A 154 -25.76 -17.02 -4.73
C SER A 154 -26.42 -15.67 -4.51
N LYS A 155 -26.18 -15.00 -3.38
CA LYS A 155 -26.80 -13.71 -3.06
C LYS A 155 -26.26 -12.61 -3.97
N LYS A 156 -27.14 -11.74 -4.46
CA LYS A 156 -26.79 -10.57 -5.28
C LYS A 156 -26.46 -9.35 -4.43
N SER A 157 -27.05 -9.25 -3.23
CA SER A 157 -26.87 -8.13 -2.31
C SER A 157 -27.10 -8.57 -0.87
N GLY A 158 -26.59 -7.76 0.07
CA GLY A 158 -26.79 -8.01 1.49
C GLY A 158 -26.09 -6.94 2.34
N LYS A 159 -26.43 -6.87 3.62
CA LYS A 159 -25.80 -5.95 4.57
C LYS A 159 -24.34 -6.35 4.78
N LEU A 160 -23.40 -5.40 4.55
CA LEU A 160 -21.99 -5.53 4.93
C LEU A 160 -21.78 -4.95 6.31
N SER A 161 -21.19 -5.72 7.22
CA SER A 161 -20.88 -5.30 8.58
C SER A 161 -19.41 -5.59 8.90
N VAL A 162 -18.68 -4.55 9.31
CA VAL A 162 -17.27 -4.63 9.70
C VAL A 162 -17.14 -4.29 11.18
N LYS A 163 -16.49 -5.17 11.96
CA LYS A 163 -16.13 -4.90 13.35
C LYS A 163 -14.62 -4.88 13.50
N MET A 164 -14.12 -3.84 14.14
CA MET A 164 -12.70 -3.71 14.49
C MET A 164 -12.42 -4.28 15.87
N ASN A 165 -11.20 -4.74 16.09
CA ASN A 165 -10.72 -5.05 17.43
C ASN A 165 -10.41 -3.77 18.22
N LYS A 166 -10.37 -3.87 19.55
CA LYS A 166 -10.13 -2.73 20.46
C LYS A 166 -8.83 -2.01 20.11
N GLY A 167 -8.92 -0.70 19.97
CA GLY A 167 -7.80 0.20 19.70
C GLY A 167 -7.50 0.43 18.22
N TYR A 168 -8.15 -0.27 17.30
CA TYR A 168 -8.10 0.00 15.86
C TYR A 168 -9.31 0.84 15.43
N THR A 169 -9.06 1.83 14.58
CA THR A 169 -10.12 2.75 14.12
C THR A 169 -10.40 2.53 12.65
N LEU A 170 -11.65 2.13 12.32
CA LEU A 170 -12.11 2.05 10.93
C LEU A 170 -12.14 3.46 10.32
N LYS A 171 -11.49 3.62 9.18
CA LYS A 171 -11.46 4.88 8.42
C LYS A 171 -12.39 4.83 7.21
N LYS A 172 -12.29 3.76 6.42
CA LYS A 172 -12.95 3.67 5.13
C LYS A 172 -13.24 2.23 4.75
N ILE A 173 -14.34 2.00 4.06
CA ILE A 173 -14.63 0.75 3.37
C ILE A 173 -14.73 1.06 1.89
N THR A 174 -13.87 0.45 1.08
CA THR A 174 -13.89 0.58 -0.37
C THR A 174 -14.29 -0.76 -0.99
N VAL A 175 -15.18 -0.72 -1.96
CA VAL A 175 -15.62 -1.89 -2.71
C VAL A 175 -15.20 -1.74 -4.15
N THR A 176 -14.50 -2.74 -4.67
CA THR A 176 -14.11 -2.82 -6.08
C THR A 176 -14.84 -3.98 -6.74
N THR A 177 -15.48 -3.67 -7.86
CA THR A 177 -16.17 -4.62 -8.75
C THR A 177 -15.72 -4.38 -10.18
N TYR A 178 -16.23 -5.15 -11.13
CA TYR A 178 -15.96 -4.96 -12.56
C TYR A 178 -17.24 -4.67 -13.30
N ASN A 179 -17.16 -3.85 -14.36
CA ASN A 179 -18.25 -3.62 -15.28
C ASN A 179 -18.24 -4.67 -16.42
N LYS A 180 -19.20 -4.57 -17.36
CA LYS A 180 -19.37 -5.52 -18.48
C LYS A 180 -18.13 -5.66 -19.38
N VAL A 181 -17.29 -4.63 -19.45
CA VAL A 181 -16.06 -4.63 -20.25
C VAL A 181 -14.81 -4.93 -19.40
N GLY A 182 -14.97 -5.47 -18.19
CA GLY A 182 -13.85 -5.85 -17.32
C GLY A 182 -13.14 -4.70 -16.62
N LYS A 183 -13.62 -3.46 -16.75
CA LYS A 183 -13.02 -2.29 -16.11
C LYS A 183 -13.41 -2.22 -14.63
N GLU A 184 -12.45 -1.88 -13.76
CA GLU A 184 -12.70 -1.68 -12.35
C GLU A 184 -13.69 -0.54 -12.06
N VAL A 185 -14.59 -0.80 -11.12
CA VAL A 185 -15.53 0.17 -10.56
C VAL A 185 -15.31 0.22 -9.06
N VAL A 186 -14.82 1.35 -8.57
CA VAL A 186 -14.47 1.55 -7.15
C VAL A 186 -15.50 2.46 -6.49
N LYS A 187 -16.04 2.03 -5.34
CA LYS A 187 -17.01 2.81 -4.56
C LYS A 187 -16.66 2.77 -3.08
N THR A 188 -16.82 3.89 -2.40
CA THR A 188 -16.78 3.96 -0.94
C THR A 188 -18.18 3.66 -0.39
N MET A 189 -18.26 2.94 0.71
CA MET A 189 -19.53 2.65 1.37
C MET A 189 -19.48 2.86 2.88
N LYS A 190 -20.64 3.10 3.47
CA LYS A 190 -20.79 3.18 4.93
C LYS A 190 -20.82 1.77 5.53
N ASN A 191 -20.27 1.63 6.72
CA ASN A 191 -20.43 0.39 7.49
C ASN A 191 -21.91 0.13 7.80
N ASN A 192 -22.30 -1.12 7.87
CA ASN A 192 -23.68 -1.57 8.09
C ASN A 192 -24.69 -1.17 6.99
N SER A 193 -24.23 -0.82 5.79
CA SER A 193 -25.08 -0.55 4.63
C SER A 193 -25.20 -1.77 3.70
N THR A 194 -26.14 -1.71 2.75
CA THR A 194 -26.33 -2.78 1.77
C THR A 194 -25.24 -2.72 0.71
N LEU A 195 -24.52 -3.83 0.57
CA LEU A 195 -23.54 -4.07 -0.50
C LEU A 195 -24.25 -4.84 -1.63
N LYS A 196 -24.18 -4.31 -2.85
CA LYS A 196 -24.51 -5.02 -4.10
C LYS A 196 -23.23 -5.64 -4.64
N LEU A 197 -23.22 -6.96 -4.82
CA LEU A 197 -22.05 -7.68 -5.35
C LEU A 197 -21.89 -7.44 -6.86
N GLY A 198 -20.66 -7.51 -7.34
CA GLY A 198 -20.32 -7.44 -8.75
C GLY A 198 -21.01 -8.52 -9.57
N GLU A 199 -21.32 -8.22 -10.82
CA GLU A 199 -22.02 -9.12 -11.76
C GLU A 199 -21.07 -9.65 -12.83
N TYR A 200 -19.96 -8.97 -13.06
CA TYR A 200 -19.01 -9.28 -14.13
C TYR A 200 -17.66 -9.68 -13.54
N ALA A 201 -17.01 -10.62 -14.24
CA ALA A 201 -15.66 -11.02 -13.93
C ALA A 201 -14.64 -9.97 -14.39
N TYR A 202 -13.46 -10.03 -13.83
CA TYR A 202 -12.28 -9.35 -14.38
C TYR A 202 -11.92 -9.98 -15.72
N ILE A 203 -11.65 -9.14 -16.71
CA ILE A 203 -11.13 -9.57 -18.01
C ILE A 203 -9.64 -9.33 -18.01
N PHE A 204 -8.87 -10.39 -18.12
CA PHE A 204 -7.44 -10.34 -18.20
C PHE A 204 -7.04 -10.19 -19.68
N ASP A 205 -6.47 -9.04 -20.03
CA ASP A 205 -5.96 -8.76 -21.37
C ASP A 205 -4.43 -8.97 -21.35
N ASN A 206 -3.98 -10.06 -21.94
CA ASN A 206 -2.57 -10.32 -22.16
C ASN A 206 -2.21 -9.96 -23.60
N SER A 207 -1.68 -8.77 -23.81
CA SER A 207 -1.10 -8.39 -25.09
C SER A 207 0.36 -8.83 -25.16
N TYR A 208 0.63 -9.88 -25.95
CA TYR A 208 1.97 -10.23 -26.37
C TYR A 208 2.21 -9.75 -27.79
N SER A 209 3.47 -9.63 -28.18
CA SER A 209 3.87 -9.24 -29.55
C SER A 209 3.30 -10.15 -30.67
N SER A 210 2.77 -11.32 -30.33
CA SER A 210 2.18 -12.31 -31.23
C SER A 210 0.66 -12.35 -31.26
N GLY A 211 -0.04 -11.50 -30.49
CA GLY A 211 -1.51 -11.47 -30.45
C GLY A 211 -2.09 -11.04 -29.12
N ARG A 212 -3.42 -10.85 -29.07
CA ARG A 212 -4.16 -10.55 -27.84
C ARG A 212 -4.86 -11.78 -27.34
N ASN A 213 -4.56 -12.19 -26.12
CA ASN A 213 -5.29 -13.24 -25.42
C ASN A 213 -6.17 -12.60 -24.34
N TYR A 214 -7.47 -12.85 -24.42
CA TYR A 214 -8.41 -12.47 -23.36
C TYR A 214 -8.77 -13.70 -22.55
N SER A 215 -8.65 -13.60 -21.24
CA SER A 215 -9.17 -14.61 -20.32
C SER A 215 -10.11 -13.98 -19.31
N THR A 216 -11.12 -14.72 -18.92
CA THR A 216 -12.08 -14.31 -17.90
C THR A 216 -12.36 -15.45 -16.93
N SER A 217 -12.96 -15.15 -15.80
CA SER A 217 -13.33 -16.12 -14.77
C SER A 217 -14.84 -16.33 -14.78
N LEU A 218 -15.28 -17.54 -14.39
CA LEU A 218 -16.68 -17.80 -14.09
C LEU A 218 -17.19 -17.06 -12.84
N ALA A 219 -16.31 -16.48 -12.07
CA ALA A 219 -16.64 -15.79 -10.82
C ALA A 219 -16.50 -14.28 -10.93
N ALA A 220 -17.59 -13.56 -10.68
CA ALA A 220 -17.57 -12.13 -10.44
C ALA A 220 -17.10 -11.86 -9.00
N ARG A 221 -15.91 -11.31 -8.85
CA ARG A 221 -15.28 -10.99 -7.57
C ARG A 221 -15.65 -9.58 -7.12
N THR A 222 -16.09 -9.46 -5.88
CA THR A 222 -16.24 -8.18 -5.18
C THR A 222 -15.14 -8.09 -4.14
N LYS A 223 -14.16 -7.19 -4.36
CA LYS A 223 -13.08 -6.92 -3.40
C LYS A 223 -13.55 -5.86 -2.40
N ILE A 224 -13.36 -6.12 -1.11
CA ILE A 224 -13.69 -5.23 0.00
C ILE A 224 -12.37 -4.85 0.67
N THR A 225 -11.99 -3.59 0.56
CA THR A 225 -10.79 -3.04 1.21
C THR A 225 -11.22 -2.25 2.44
N ILE A 226 -10.73 -2.65 3.60
CA ILE A 226 -10.97 -2.02 4.88
C ILE A 226 -9.74 -1.22 5.26
N THR A 227 -9.83 0.11 5.17
CA THR A 227 -8.76 1.03 5.60
C THR A 227 -8.98 1.38 7.07
N TYR A 228 -7.94 1.27 7.88
CA TYR A 228 -8.00 1.52 9.32
C TYR A 228 -6.70 2.17 9.83
N ILE A 229 -6.76 2.76 11.02
CA ILE A 229 -5.57 3.21 11.74
C ILE A 229 -5.07 2.07 12.64
N ASP A 230 -3.84 1.66 12.41
CA ASP A 230 -3.16 0.69 13.28
C ASP A 230 -2.89 1.30 14.66
N LYS A 231 -3.25 0.57 15.72
CA LYS A 231 -3.16 1.09 17.10
C LYS A 231 -1.73 1.30 17.62
N TYR A 232 -0.74 0.62 17.03
CA TYR A 232 0.65 0.70 17.46
C TYR A 232 1.44 1.72 16.63
N THR A 233 1.34 1.63 15.32
CA THR A 233 2.10 2.48 14.40
C THR A 233 1.45 3.83 14.15
N LYS A 234 0.13 3.95 14.42
CA LYS A 234 -0.71 5.12 14.08
C LYS A 234 -0.78 5.42 12.59
N GLN A 235 -0.38 4.46 11.76
CA GLN A 235 -0.42 4.57 10.31
C GLN A 235 -1.73 4.01 9.75
N GLU A 236 -2.12 4.48 8.57
CA GLU A 236 -3.18 3.85 7.80
C GLU A 236 -2.69 2.52 7.24
N CYS A 237 -3.50 1.50 7.42
CA CYS A 237 -3.27 0.15 6.94
C CYS A 237 -4.54 -0.38 6.29
N GLU A 238 -4.40 -1.45 5.51
CA GLU A 238 -5.51 -2.07 4.81
C GLU A 238 -5.62 -3.56 5.11
N SER A 239 -6.85 -4.04 5.13
CA SER A 239 -7.18 -5.46 5.10
C SER A 239 -8.14 -5.73 3.95
N ILE A 240 -7.83 -6.76 3.15
CA ILE A 240 -8.56 -7.08 1.92
C ILE A 240 -9.37 -8.36 2.13
N TYR A 241 -10.63 -8.31 1.76
CA TYR A 241 -11.58 -9.43 1.74
C TYR A 241 -12.19 -9.55 0.36
N SER A 242 -12.71 -10.72 0.03
CA SER A 242 -13.42 -10.90 -1.24
C SER A 242 -14.64 -11.78 -1.07
N ILE A 243 -15.66 -11.46 -1.85
CA ILE A 243 -16.86 -12.27 -2.03
C ILE A 243 -17.01 -12.51 -3.52
N SER A 244 -17.25 -13.75 -3.91
CA SER A 244 -17.46 -14.12 -5.30
C SER A 244 -18.85 -14.67 -5.52
N ARG A 245 -19.41 -14.44 -6.70
CA ARG A 245 -20.64 -15.07 -7.20
C ARG A 245 -20.43 -15.48 -8.65
N LEU A 246 -21.34 -16.30 -9.23
CA LEU A 246 -21.27 -16.57 -10.64
C LEU A 246 -21.40 -15.28 -11.44
N ALA A 247 -20.49 -15.09 -12.39
CA ALA A 247 -20.52 -13.98 -13.33
C ALA A 247 -21.70 -14.13 -14.30
N LYS A 248 -22.15 -12.99 -14.85
CA LYS A 248 -23.06 -12.95 -15.99
C LYS A 248 -22.32 -13.19 -17.29
#